data_d0ab7f3580ea8f2a20ac978eaeee4108
#
_entry.id   d0ab7f3580ea8f2a20ac978eaeee4108
#
_cell.length_a   1.000
_cell.length_b   1.000
_cell.length_c   1.000
_cell.angle_alpha   90.00
_cell.angle_beta   90.00
_cell.angle_gamma   90.00
#
_symmetry.space_group_name_H-M   'P 1'
#
loop_
_entity.id
_entity.type
_entity.pdbx_description
1 polymer ?
#
loop_
_entity_poly.entity_id
_entity_poly.type
_entity_poly.pdbx_seq_one_letter_code
_entity_poly.pdbx_strand_id
1 'polypeptide(L)'
;MLVEDTQLYKFILDSGLVSKTDLEDAKKEADKKGKRLGDLLVTAGKLTPDNLRRMQAYMLGIPFVDLKGKKIPFETLSLIPEPIARTHNIVAFKKNDTSLEVAMLDVDDLSAIEFIKKKVNLKILPRLTNAESIKDVLIQYQKSIKAEFGDIIQKETETMKMISDEKGEAVSEADLKKIAEDLPVVRIVDTLVK
;
A
#
# COMPACT_ATOMS: atom_id res chain seq x y z
N MET A 1 2.50 0.03 -18.99
CA MET A 1 3.50 -0.06 -20.08
C MET A 1 4.57 -1.05 -19.65
N LEU A 2 4.48 -2.24 -20.17
CA LEU A 2 5.46 -3.27 -19.87
C LEU A 2 6.70 -3.01 -20.74
N VAL A 3 7.87 -2.92 -20.11
CA VAL A 3 9.13 -2.83 -20.83
C VAL A 3 9.25 -4.07 -21.72
N GLU A 4 9.50 -3.88 -23.02
CA GLU A 4 9.69 -4.97 -23.95
C GLU A 4 10.98 -5.74 -23.67
N ASP A 5 10.93 -7.06 -23.81
CA ASP A 5 12.09 -7.92 -23.53
C ASP A 5 13.31 -7.57 -24.40
N THR A 6 13.10 -7.04 -25.59
CA THR A 6 14.17 -6.57 -26.47
C THR A 6 14.91 -5.36 -25.90
N GLN A 7 14.17 -4.43 -25.32
CA GLN A 7 14.73 -3.24 -24.67
C GLN A 7 15.43 -3.63 -23.37
N LEU A 8 14.78 -4.50 -22.57
CA LEU A 8 15.35 -5.01 -21.32
C LEU A 8 16.67 -5.76 -21.59
N TYR A 9 16.72 -6.59 -22.62
CA TYR A 9 17.94 -7.30 -23.02
C TYR A 9 19.11 -6.34 -23.29
N LYS A 10 18.89 -5.31 -24.11
CA LYS A 10 19.92 -4.31 -24.42
C LYS A 10 20.39 -3.61 -23.16
N PHE A 11 19.47 -3.17 -22.33
CA PHE A 11 19.78 -2.46 -21.09
C PHE A 11 20.61 -3.32 -20.12
N ILE A 12 20.26 -4.61 -19.95
CA ILE A 12 21.00 -5.53 -19.09
C ILE A 12 22.40 -5.79 -19.66
N LEU A 13 22.52 -5.96 -20.97
CA LEU A 13 23.79 -6.16 -21.66
C LEU A 13 24.72 -4.96 -21.44
N ASP A 14 24.21 -3.74 -21.64
CA ASP A 14 24.97 -2.50 -21.50
C ASP A 14 25.34 -2.22 -20.02
N SER A 15 24.50 -2.62 -19.08
CA SER A 15 24.75 -2.45 -17.64
C SER A 15 25.81 -3.41 -17.08
N GLY A 16 26.07 -4.52 -17.76
CA GLY A 16 27.01 -5.56 -17.31
C GLY A 16 26.59 -6.30 -16.03
N LEU A 17 25.34 -6.16 -15.58
CA LEU A 17 24.83 -6.78 -14.36
C LEU A 17 24.65 -8.29 -14.46
N VAL A 18 24.48 -8.81 -15.67
CA VAL A 18 24.39 -10.23 -15.98
C VAL A 18 25.43 -10.56 -17.05
N SER A 19 26.06 -11.71 -16.95
CA SER A 19 27.02 -12.13 -17.98
C SER A 19 26.30 -12.29 -19.33
N LYS A 20 27.03 -12.00 -20.43
CA LYS A 20 26.48 -12.12 -21.79
C LYS A 20 25.95 -13.53 -22.07
N THR A 21 26.66 -14.55 -21.64
CA THR A 21 26.27 -15.97 -21.78
C THR A 21 24.97 -16.28 -21.06
N ASP A 22 24.87 -15.91 -19.79
CA ASP A 22 23.64 -16.11 -19.01
C ASP A 22 22.43 -15.36 -19.59
N LEU A 23 22.68 -14.16 -20.13
CA LEU A 23 21.63 -13.34 -20.73
C LEU A 23 21.15 -13.93 -22.07
N GLU A 24 22.05 -14.44 -22.90
CA GLU A 24 21.72 -15.12 -24.16
C GLU A 24 20.94 -16.42 -23.92
N ASP A 25 21.34 -17.21 -22.92
CA ASP A 25 20.64 -18.44 -22.56
C ASP A 25 19.25 -18.17 -21.97
N ALA A 26 19.14 -17.18 -21.11
CA ALA A 26 17.83 -16.74 -20.59
C ALA A 26 16.90 -16.24 -21.71
N LYS A 27 17.44 -15.52 -22.72
CA LYS A 27 16.67 -15.07 -23.87
C LYS A 27 16.14 -16.23 -24.71
N LYS A 28 17.02 -17.21 -25.05
CA LYS A 28 16.60 -18.40 -25.79
C LYS A 28 15.52 -19.19 -25.06
N GLU A 29 15.65 -19.27 -23.73
CA GLU A 29 14.66 -19.94 -22.89
C GLU A 29 13.33 -19.17 -22.82
N ALA A 30 13.38 -17.82 -22.77
CA ALA A 30 12.22 -16.95 -22.81
C ALA A 30 11.43 -17.17 -24.11
N ASP A 31 12.12 -17.10 -25.25
CA ASP A 31 11.50 -17.30 -26.57
C ASP A 31 10.91 -18.71 -26.71
N LYS A 32 11.58 -19.75 -26.18
CA LYS A 32 11.12 -21.15 -26.23
C LYS A 32 9.90 -21.41 -25.34
N LYS A 33 9.84 -20.79 -24.14
CA LYS A 33 8.80 -21.03 -23.14
C LYS A 33 7.67 -20.02 -23.17
N GLY A 34 7.75 -18.97 -23.99
CA GLY A 34 6.81 -17.86 -24.00
C GLY A 34 6.78 -17.10 -22.66
N LYS A 35 7.89 -17.09 -21.93
CA LYS A 35 8.02 -16.37 -20.65
C LYS A 35 8.82 -15.09 -20.84
N ARG A 36 8.64 -14.14 -19.93
CA ARG A 36 9.35 -12.87 -19.98
C ARG A 36 10.80 -13.06 -19.55
N LEU A 37 11.72 -12.39 -20.25
CA LEU A 37 13.15 -12.43 -19.98
C LEU A 37 13.49 -12.06 -18.52
N GLY A 38 12.88 -10.99 -18.00
CA GLY A 38 13.10 -10.53 -16.64
C GLY A 38 12.73 -11.57 -15.58
N ASP A 39 11.61 -12.26 -15.77
CA ASP A 39 11.12 -13.27 -14.83
C ASP A 39 12.04 -14.51 -14.82
N LEU A 40 12.56 -14.90 -15.96
CA LEU A 40 13.52 -16.01 -16.06
C LEU A 40 14.85 -15.66 -15.39
N LEU A 41 15.38 -14.47 -15.60
CA LEU A 41 16.60 -14.00 -14.95
C LEU A 41 16.48 -13.97 -13.43
N VAL A 42 15.31 -13.56 -12.92
CA VAL A 42 15.02 -13.58 -11.49
C VAL A 42 14.89 -15.02 -10.98
N THR A 43 14.17 -15.88 -11.69
CA THR A 43 14.02 -17.30 -11.31
C THR A 43 15.34 -18.05 -11.32
N ALA A 44 16.22 -17.73 -12.26
CA ALA A 44 17.58 -18.28 -12.33
C ALA A 44 18.58 -17.67 -11.31
N GLY A 45 18.12 -16.71 -10.48
CA GLY A 45 18.96 -16.03 -9.49
C GLY A 45 20.04 -15.11 -10.11
N LYS A 46 19.95 -14.80 -11.41
CA LYS A 46 20.90 -13.93 -12.11
C LYS A 46 20.61 -12.46 -11.90
N LEU A 47 19.37 -12.12 -11.51
CA LEU A 47 18.92 -10.78 -11.21
C LEU A 47 18.01 -10.82 -9.99
N THR A 48 18.09 -9.83 -9.12
CA THR A 48 17.13 -9.70 -8.02
C THR A 48 15.83 -9.07 -8.52
N PRO A 49 14.66 -9.39 -7.91
CA PRO A 49 13.40 -8.73 -8.26
C PRO A 49 13.48 -7.20 -8.12
N ASP A 50 14.21 -6.70 -7.13
CA ASP A 50 14.41 -5.27 -6.89
C ASP A 50 15.22 -4.61 -8.01
N ASN A 51 16.32 -5.22 -8.43
CA ASN A 51 17.12 -4.72 -9.54
C ASN A 51 16.32 -4.69 -10.84
N LEU A 52 15.52 -5.72 -11.11
CA LEU A 52 14.65 -5.74 -12.28
C LEU A 52 13.65 -4.56 -12.24
N ARG A 53 13.04 -4.30 -11.08
CA ARG A 53 12.11 -3.16 -10.92
C ARG A 53 12.78 -1.81 -11.08
N ARG A 54 13.98 -1.63 -10.53
CA ARG A 54 14.77 -0.38 -10.71
C ARG A 54 15.12 -0.14 -12.18
N MET A 55 15.51 -1.18 -12.90
CA MET A 55 15.76 -1.09 -14.34
C MET A 55 14.50 -0.71 -15.11
N GLN A 56 13.40 -1.37 -14.84
CA GLN A 56 12.12 -1.05 -15.46
C GLN A 56 11.69 0.41 -15.19
N ALA A 57 11.85 0.88 -13.96
CA ALA A 57 11.58 2.26 -13.59
C ALA A 57 12.43 3.25 -14.39
N TYR A 58 13.73 2.97 -14.48
CA TYR A 58 14.66 3.79 -15.25
C TYR A 58 14.28 3.85 -16.73
N MET A 59 13.99 2.70 -17.34
CA MET A 59 13.61 2.60 -18.76
C MET A 59 12.29 3.29 -19.08
N LEU A 60 11.35 3.29 -18.13
CA LEU A 60 10.06 3.98 -18.24
C LEU A 60 10.15 5.48 -17.92
N GLY A 61 11.30 5.96 -17.46
CA GLY A 61 11.45 7.35 -17.00
C GLY A 61 10.64 7.67 -15.75
N ILE A 62 10.25 6.66 -14.96
CA ILE A 62 9.46 6.80 -13.74
C ILE A 62 10.38 6.59 -12.55
N PRO A 63 10.42 7.53 -11.56
CA PRO A 63 11.26 7.34 -10.39
C PRO A 63 10.85 6.09 -9.59
N PHE A 64 11.85 5.32 -9.15
CA PHE A 64 11.66 4.21 -8.22
C PHE A 64 11.72 4.70 -6.78
N VAL A 65 10.85 4.16 -5.92
CA VAL A 65 10.86 4.43 -4.48
C VAL A 65 10.88 3.12 -3.70
N ASP A 66 11.74 3.06 -2.71
CA ASP A 66 11.75 1.98 -1.72
C ASP A 66 11.13 2.50 -0.42
N LEU A 67 10.05 1.85 0.01
CA LEU A 67 9.28 2.20 1.21
C LEU A 67 9.48 1.21 2.35
N LYS A 68 10.35 0.21 2.18
CA LYS A 68 10.65 -0.76 3.22
C LYS A 68 11.17 -0.07 4.49
N GLY A 69 10.51 -0.33 5.62
CA GLY A 69 10.85 0.27 6.91
C GLY A 69 10.57 1.76 7.05
N LYS A 70 10.02 2.43 6.02
CA LYS A 70 9.64 3.84 6.11
C LYS A 70 8.30 3.98 6.83
N LYS A 71 8.25 4.83 7.82
CA LYS A 71 7.00 5.22 8.49
C LYS A 71 6.32 6.32 7.66
N ILE A 72 5.06 6.10 7.33
CA ILE A 72 4.23 7.04 6.58
C ILE A 72 3.14 7.54 7.52
N PRO A 73 2.91 8.86 7.61
CA PRO A 73 1.84 9.41 8.42
C PRO A 73 0.48 8.84 7.99
N PHE A 74 -0.36 8.49 8.96
CA PHE A 74 -1.68 7.90 8.67
C PHE A 74 -2.57 8.83 7.84
N GLU A 75 -2.49 10.14 8.08
CA GLU A 75 -3.17 11.15 7.26
C GLU A 75 -2.85 11.04 5.76
N THR A 76 -1.61 10.65 5.43
CA THR A 76 -1.21 10.42 4.03
C THR A 76 -1.70 9.06 3.54
N LEU A 77 -1.56 8.00 4.35
CA LEU A 77 -2.02 6.66 4.01
C LEU A 77 -3.53 6.63 3.74
N SER A 78 -4.32 7.24 4.62
CA SER A 78 -5.80 7.23 4.56
C SER A 78 -6.39 7.93 3.34
N LEU A 79 -5.58 8.70 2.59
CA LEU A 79 -6.01 9.27 1.31
C LEU A 79 -6.37 8.18 0.28
N ILE A 80 -5.73 7.01 0.39
CA ILE A 80 -6.08 5.81 -0.38
C ILE A 80 -6.65 4.79 0.62
N PRO A 81 -7.92 4.37 0.52
CA PRO A 81 -8.48 3.35 1.38
C PRO A 81 -7.72 2.02 1.29
N GLU A 82 -7.54 1.33 2.42
CA GLU A 82 -6.81 0.04 2.45
C GLU A 82 -7.32 -0.98 1.41
N PRO A 83 -8.64 -1.18 1.19
CA PRO A 83 -9.12 -2.11 0.16
C PRO A 83 -8.60 -1.76 -1.25
N ILE A 84 -8.57 -0.48 -1.60
CA ILE A 84 -8.04 0.00 -2.88
C ILE A 84 -6.53 -0.19 -2.93
N ALA A 85 -5.83 0.18 -1.86
CA ALA A 85 -4.38 -0.01 -1.74
C ALA A 85 -3.98 -1.47 -1.95
N ARG A 86 -4.74 -2.40 -1.37
CA ARG A 86 -4.52 -3.85 -1.46
C ARG A 86 -4.85 -4.41 -2.85
N THR A 87 -5.99 -4.02 -3.41
CA THR A 87 -6.46 -4.55 -4.70
C THR A 87 -5.57 -4.10 -5.85
N HIS A 88 -5.18 -2.82 -5.86
CA HIS A 88 -4.38 -2.22 -6.94
C HIS A 88 -2.88 -2.16 -6.64
N ASN A 89 -2.43 -2.65 -5.48
CA ASN A 89 -1.03 -2.55 -5.04
C ASN A 89 -0.49 -1.12 -5.15
N ILE A 90 -1.26 -0.15 -4.66
CA ILE A 90 -0.97 1.28 -4.69
C ILE A 90 -1.09 1.89 -3.31
N VAL A 91 -0.13 2.71 -2.91
CA VAL A 91 -0.13 3.38 -1.61
C VAL A 91 0.31 4.82 -1.74
N ALA A 92 -0.33 5.72 -0.99
CA ALA A 92 0.13 7.10 -0.84
C ALA A 92 1.27 7.14 0.18
N PHE A 93 2.37 7.82 -0.13
CA PHE A 93 3.49 7.88 0.80
C PHE A 93 4.00 9.29 1.07
N LYS A 94 3.63 10.27 0.24
CA LYS A 94 4.00 11.67 0.45
C LYS A 94 2.96 12.59 -0.16
N LYS A 95 2.49 13.54 0.64
CA LYS A 95 1.55 14.58 0.24
C LYS A 95 2.25 15.93 0.28
N ASN A 96 2.04 16.74 -0.76
CA ASN A 96 2.35 18.16 -0.82
C ASN A 96 1.06 18.95 -1.06
N ASP A 97 1.11 20.26 -1.03
CA ASP A 97 -0.08 21.13 -1.20
C ASP A 97 -0.83 20.89 -2.51
N THR A 98 -0.11 20.58 -3.59
CA THR A 98 -0.67 20.43 -4.94
C THR A 98 -0.58 19.02 -5.50
N SER A 99 0.12 18.10 -4.83
CA SER A 99 0.41 16.78 -5.38
C SER A 99 0.46 15.68 -4.32
N LEU A 100 0.13 14.48 -4.75
CA LEU A 100 0.24 13.24 -3.98
C LEU A 100 1.19 12.29 -4.71
N GLU A 101 2.28 11.92 -4.06
CA GLU A 101 3.17 10.87 -4.56
C GLU A 101 2.61 9.49 -4.14
N VAL A 102 2.41 8.63 -5.12
CA VAL A 102 1.87 7.29 -4.93
C VAL A 102 2.86 6.24 -5.41
N ALA A 103 3.12 5.24 -4.59
CA ALA A 103 3.95 4.10 -4.95
C ALA A 103 3.05 2.96 -5.42
N MET A 104 3.38 2.33 -6.55
CA MET A 104 2.58 1.28 -7.15
C MET A 104 3.45 0.23 -7.87
N LEU A 105 2.92 -0.99 -7.98
CA LEU A 105 3.60 -2.07 -8.71
C LEU A 105 3.39 -1.96 -10.21
N ASP A 106 2.24 -1.45 -10.63
CA ASP A 106 1.88 -1.27 -12.04
C ASP A 106 1.45 0.18 -12.29
N VAL A 107 2.26 0.91 -13.04
CA VAL A 107 2.01 2.32 -13.38
C VAL A 107 1.00 2.48 -14.51
N ASP A 108 0.59 1.40 -15.13
CA ASP A 108 -0.45 1.38 -16.18
C ASP A 108 -1.86 1.15 -15.62
N ASP A 109 -2.00 0.96 -14.32
CA ASP A 109 -3.32 0.94 -13.69
C ASP A 109 -3.90 2.36 -13.64
N LEU A 110 -4.27 2.85 -14.82
CA LEU A 110 -4.86 4.18 -14.98
C LEU A 110 -6.19 4.30 -14.23
N SER A 111 -6.91 3.20 -14.06
CA SER A 111 -8.19 3.19 -13.35
C SER A 111 -8.01 3.52 -11.87
N ALA A 112 -7.00 2.94 -11.22
CA ALA A 112 -6.65 3.28 -9.84
C ALA A 112 -6.18 4.73 -9.73
N ILE A 113 -5.34 5.20 -10.65
CA ILE A 113 -4.84 6.59 -10.65
C ILE A 113 -6.00 7.59 -10.79
N GLU A 114 -6.92 7.36 -11.73
CA GLU A 114 -8.08 8.23 -11.93
C GLU A 114 -9.04 8.23 -10.75
N PHE A 115 -9.27 7.07 -10.14
CA PHE A 115 -10.08 6.96 -8.92
C PHE A 115 -9.50 7.82 -7.80
N ILE A 116 -8.19 7.68 -7.54
CA ILE A 116 -7.50 8.44 -6.49
C ILE A 116 -7.54 9.94 -6.81
N LYS A 117 -7.25 10.32 -8.06
CA LYS A 117 -7.27 11.72 -8.51
C LYS A 117 -8.62 12.38 -8.25
N LYS A 118 -9.72 11.70 -8.57
CA LYS A 118 -11.08 12.20 -8.31
C LYS A 118 -11.39 12.37 -6.83
N LYS A 119 -10.85 11.47 -5.98
CA LYS A 119 -11.10 11.50 -4.54
C LYS A 119 -10.33 12.60 -3.82
N VAL A 120 -9.04 12.78 -4.16
CA VAL A 120 -8.16 13.69 -3.40
C VAL A 120 -8.02 15.08 -4.02
N ASN A 121 -8.45 15.26 -5.26
CA ASN A 121 -8.33 16.51 -6.02
C ASN A 121 -6.89 17.09 -6.06
N LEU A 122 -5.89 16.20 -6.09
CA LEU A 122 -4.47 16.52 -6.17
C LEU A 122 -3.86 15.94 -7.44
N LYS A 123 -2.75 16.52 -7.89
CA LYS A 123 -1.95 15.92 -8.96
C LYS A 123 -1.31 14.63 -8.48
N ILE A 124 -1.62 13.51 -9.12
CA ILE A 124 -1.02 12.22 -8.78
C ILE A 124 0.34 12.07 -9.46
N LEU A 125 1.36 11.74 -8.68
CA LEU A 125 2.72 11.50 -9.16
C LEU A 125 3.06 10.02 -8.90
N PRO A 126 2.91 9.16 -9.91
CA PRO A 126 3.22 7.74 -9.76
C PRO A 126 4.73 7.51 -9.60
N ARG A 127 5.08 6.55 -8.75
CA ARG A 127 6.43 6.04 -8.52
C ARG A 127 6.38 4.53 -8.58
N LEU A 128 7.31 3.92 -9.27
CA LEU A 128 7.42 2.47 -9.28
C LEU A 128 8.03 1.99 -7.96
N THR A 129 7.54 0.87 -7.44
CA THR A 129 8.05 0.27 -6.20
C THR A 129 8.11 -1.26 -6.30
N ASN A 130 8.63 -1.91 -5.27
CA ASN A 130 8.65 -3.36 -5.15
C ASN A 130 7.51 -3.90 -4.25
N ALA A 131 7.27 -5.21 -4.32
CA ALA A 131 6.20 -5.86 -3.56
C ALA A 131 6.43 -5.82 -2.04
N GLU A 132 7.70 -5.81 -1.59
CA GLU A 132 8.02 -5.71 -0.16
C GLU A 132 7.61 -4.36 0.40
N SER A 133 7.88 -3.26 -0.33
CA SER A 133 7.44 -1.92 0.04
C SER A 133 5.92 -1.82 0.20
N ILE A 134 5.15 -2.39 -0.75
CA ILE A 134 3.68 -2.40 -0.64
C ILE A 134 3.23 -3.18 0.59
N LYS A 135 3.80 -4.38 0.84
CA LYS A 135 3.47 -5.19 2.03
C LYS A 135 3.75 -4.46 3.33
N ASP A 136 4.92 -3.84 3.46
CA ASP A 136 5.30 -3.09 4.66
C ASP A 136 4.35 -1.94 4.94
N VAL A 137 3.95 -1.22 3.90
CA VAL A 137 2.99 -0.12 4.03
C VAL A 137 1.59 -0.63 4.36
N LEU A 138 1.13 -1.74 3.77
CA LEU A 138 -0.16 -2.34 4.10
C LEU A 138 -0.24 -2.79 5.58
N ILE A 139 0.88 -3.23 6.17
CA ILE A 139 0.94 -3.52 7.61
C ILE A 139 0.73 -2.24 8.44
N GLN A 140 1.19 -1.09 7.97
CA GLN A 140 1.00 0.17 8.68
C GLN A 140 -0.47 0.59 8.74
N TYR A 141 -1.28 0.35 7.70
CA TYR A 141 -2.73 0.58 7.75
C TYR A 141 -3.37 -0.17 8.92
N GLN A 142 -3.04 -1.44 9.09
CA GLN A 142 -3.61 -2.27 10.17
C GLN A 142 -3.19 -1.80 11.57
N LYS A 143 -1.93 -1.39 11.71
CA LYS A 143 -1.42 -0.88 13.00
C LYS A 143 -2.05 0.46 13.37
N SER A 144 -2.22 1.35 12.40
CA SER A 144 -2.81 2.67 12.63
C SER A 144 -4.29 2.58 12.99
N ILE A 145 -5.05 1.70 12.33
CA ILE A 145 -6.46 1.46 12.68
C ILE A 145 -6.57 0.93 14.12
N LYS A 146 -5.73 -0.03 14.51
CA LYS A 146 -5.72 -0.55 15.89
C LYS A 146 -5.36 0.51 16.92
N ALA A 147 -4.43 1.41 16.62
CA ALA A 147 -4.05 2.50 17.51
C ALA A 147 -5.19 3.50 17.69
N GLU A 148 -5.86 3.92 16.61
CA GLU A 148 -7.01 4.82 16.68
C GLU A 148 -8.18 4.21 17.44
N PHE A 149 -8.49 2.93 17.22
CA PHE A 149 -9.52 2.23 18.02
C PHE A 149 -9.12 2.09 19.47
N GLY A 150 -7.85 1.83 19.78
CA GLY A 150 -7.33 1.75 21.15
C GLY A 150 -7.49 3.08 21.89
N ASP A 151 -7.14 4.18 21.26
CA ASP A 151 -7.26 5.52 21.83
C ASP A 151 -8.73 5.94 22.06
N ILE A 152 -9.64 5.54 21.16
CA ILE A 152 -11.08 5.78 21.33
C ILE A 152 -11.61 5.00 22.52
N ILE A 153 -11.28 3.72 22.63
CA ILE A 153 -11.72 2.87 23.75
C ILE A 153 -11.16 3.37 25.07
N GLN A 154 -9.90 3.83 25.12
CA GLN A 154 -9.33 4.40 26.35
C GLN A 154 -10.02 5.70 26.76
N LYS A 155 -10.26 6.62 25.84
CA LYS A 155 -10.95 7.87 26.12
C LYS A 155 -12.39 7.65 26.62
N GLU A 156 -13.10 6.71 26.01
CA GLU A 156 -14.46 6.36 26.47
C GLU A 156 -14.44 5.68 27.84
N THR A 157 -13.45 4.85 28.13
CA THR A 157 -13.30 4.19 29.43
C THR A 157 -12.92 5.20 30.52
N GLU A 158 -12.09 6.19 30.22
CA GLU A 158 -11.75 7.29 31.14
C GLU A 158 -12.97 8.19 31.40
N THR A 159 -13.74 8.49 30.37
CA THR A 159 -14.98 9.27 30.51
C THR A 159 -16.03 8.52 31.34
N MET A 160 -16.15 7.21 31.18
CA MET A 160 -17.03 6.37 32.02
C MET A 160 -16.57 6.32 33.48
N LYS A 161 -15.26 6.26 33.73
CA LYS A 161 -14.73 6.30 35.09
C LYS A 161 -14.98 7.65 35.78
N MET A 162 -14.82 8.76 35.08
CA MET A 162 -15.12 10.09 35.63
C MET A 162 -16.60 10.24 35.99
N ILE A 163 -17.52 9.67 35.19
CA ILE A 163 -18.95 9.71 35.49
C ILE A 163 -19.33 8.82 36.69
N SER A 164 -18.61 7.70 36.90
CA SER A 164 -18.84 6.81 38.04
C SER A 164 -18.27 7.36 39.35
N ASP A 165 -17.20 8.16 39.28
CA ASP A 165 -16.62 8.78 40.49
C ASP A 165 -17.37 10.03 40.99
N GLU A 166 -18.11 10.74 40.11
CA GLU A 166 -18.96 11.90 40.50
C GLU A 166 -20.32 11.50 41.09
N LYS A 167 -20.82 10.32 40.84
CA LYS A 167 -22.07 9.80 41.39
C LYS A 167 -21.79 8.58 42.25
N GLY A 168 -21.51 8.80 43.51
CA GLY A 168 -21.29 7.76 44.52
C GLY A 168 -22.52 6.86 44.80
N GLU A 169 -23.35 6.53 43.82
CA GLU A 169 -24.46 5.61 43.89
C GLU A 169 -24.30 4.47 42.90
N ALA A 170 -24.55 3.26 43.35
CA ALA A 170 -24.52 2.05 42.58
C ALA A 170 -25.43 2.18 41.33
N VAL A 171 -24.83 2.19 40.15
CA VAL A 171 -25.55 2.22 38.87
C VAL A 171 -26.43 0.99 38.77
N SER A 172 -27.73 1.16 38.58
CA SER A 172 -28.68 0.04 38.48
C SER A 172 -28.49 -0.73 37.14
N GLU A 173 -28.87 -2.01 37.14
CA GLU A 173 -28.80 -2.83 35.88
C GLU A 173 -29.61 -2.19 34.71
N ALA A 174 -30.61 -1.38 35.01
CA ALA A 174 -31.41 -0.68 34.03
C ALA A 174 -30.66 0.51 33.38
N ASP A 175 -29.78 1.18 34.15
CA ASP A 175 -28.97 2.28 33.64
C ASP A 175 -27.78 1.75 32.79
N LEU A 176 -27.23 0.61 33.16
CA LEU A 176 -26.22 -0.09 32.36
C LEU A 176 -26.78 -0.55 30.99
N LYS A 177 -28.04 -0.98 30.93
CA LYS A 177 -28.71 -1.32 29.68
C LYS A 177 -28.91 -0.11 28.77
N LYS A 178 -29.34 1.04 29.31
CA LYS A 178 -29.48 2.29 28.54
C LYS A 178 -28.16 2.80 27.99
N ILE A 179 -27.08 2.71 28.79
CA ILE A 179 -25.73 3.11 28.37
C ILE A 179 -25.22 2.17 27.28
N ALA A 180 -25.52 0.87 27.35
CA ALA A 180 -25.15 -0.11 26.33
C ALA A 180 -25.90 0.12 25.00
N GLU A 181 -27.15 0.58 25.02
CA GLU A 181 -27.94 0.89 23.82
C GLU A 181 -27.51 2.20 23.13
N ASP A 182 -26.90 3.13 23.87
CA ASP A 182 -26.39 4.41 23.33
C ASP A 182 -24.93 4.33 22.83
N LEU A 183 -24.25 3.19 22.99
CA LEU A 183 -22.88 3.02 22.50
C LEU A 183 -22.83 3.08 20.96
N PRO A 184 -21.88 3.83 20.38
CA PRO A 184 -21.74 3.97 18.92
C PRO A 184 -21.63 2.63 18.18
N VAL A 185 -21.11 1.59 18.84
CA VAL A 185 -20.97 0.24 18.30
C VAL A 185 -22.33 -0.42 18.02
N VAL A 186 -23.34 -0.21 18.88
CA VAL A 186 -24.68 -0.77 18.68
C VAL A 186 -25.40 -0.06 17.52
N ARG A 187 -25.21 1.24 17.37
CA ARG A 187 -25.75 2.01 16.24
C ARG A 187 -25.14 1.60 14.90
N ILE A 188 -23.85 1.22 14.87
CA ILE A 188 -23.18 0.74 13.66
C ILE A 188 -23.74 -0.63 13.25
N VAL A 189 -24.00 -1.53 14.19
CA VAL A 189 -24.56 -2.85 13.92
C VAL A 189 -26.01 -2.74 13.43
N ASP A 190 -26.84 -1.91 14.03
CA ASP A 190 -28.24 -1.69 13.60
C ASP A 190 -28.35 -1.07 12.20
N THR A 191 -27.35 -0.28 11.78
CA THR A 191 -27.32 0.33 10.44
C THR A 191 -26.87 -0.67 9.37
N LEU A 192 -26.12 -1.72 9.75
CA LEU A 192 -25.63 -2.76 8.84
C LEU A 192 -26.60 -3.93 8.65
N VAL A 193 -27.60 -4.09 9.51
CA VAL A 193 -28.58 -5.20 9.49
C VAL A 193 -29.93 -4.80 8.86
N LYS A 194 -30.12 -3.53 8.49
CA LYS A 194 -31.25 -3.03 7.67
C LYS A 194 -30.85 -2.84 6.22
#